data_50ee4bf53a78eb59e04e07ac99ab1329
#
_entry.id   50ee4bf53a78eb59e04e07ac99ab1329
#
_cell.length_a   1.000
_cell.length_b   1.000
_cell.length_c   1.000
_cell.angle_alpha   90.00
_cell.angle_beta   90.00
_cell.angle_gamma   90.00
#
_symmetry.space_group_name_H-M   'P 1'
#
loop_
_entity.id
_entity.type
_entity.pdbx_description
1 polymer ?
#
loop_
_entity_poly.entity_id
_entity_poly.type
_entity_poly.pdbx_seq_one_letter_code
_entity_poly.pdbx_strand_id
1 'polypeptide(L)'
;LIAVQPSLGVATIGELVARARAEPGKLNYASVGKGSISQLSMEMLNAMAGIRVEHIPYNGGAPAMAALLAGDVQVLSLNPTALLPQVKAGKARLLAQTGARRSAHLPDVPTVAESGYPGFEAGVWMAVVAPAKTPPEALARLNAELVRIIRDPALKATLWDRQGIDAVGSPPGEVTRTMRAEIDKWRGVASKANLAVD
;
A
#
# COMPACT_ATOMS: atom_id res chain seq x y z
N LEU A 1 2.70 -0.67 -3.11
CA LEU A 1 3.95 -0.18 -3.71
C LEU A 1 3.78 1.27 -4.19
N ILE A 2 4.85 2.07 -4.13
CA ILE A 2 4.90 3.41 -4.75
C ILE A 2 5.82 3.34 -5.96
N ALA A 3 5.29 3.75 -7.11
CA ALA A 3 6.02 3.83 -8.35
C ALA A 3 5.84 5.19 -9.01
N VAL A 4 6.78 5.53 -9.89
CA VAL A 4 6.78 6.77 -10.65
C VAL A 4 6.95 6.53 -12.14
N GLN A 5 6.55 7.51 -12.92
CA GLN A 5 6.88 7.56 -14.35
C GLN A 5 8.40 7.72 -14.52
N PRO A 6 9.05 6.92 -15.36
CA PRO A 6 10.51 6.96 -15.52
C PRO A 6 11.06 8.33 -15.96
N SER A 7 10.30 9.09 -16.74
CA SER A 7 10.68 10.44 -17.21
C SER A 7 10.76 11.47 -16.09
N LEU A 8 10.22 11.20 -14.90
CA LEU A 8 10.39 12.07 -13.73
C LEU A 8 11.86 12.14 -13.27
N GLY A 9 12.68 11.13 -13.62
CA GLY A 9 14.11 11.12 -13.35
C GLY A 9 14.50 10.84 -11.90
N VAL A 10 13.56 10.36 -11.06
CA VAL A 10 13.81 9.99 -9.65
C VAL A 10 13.86 8.47 -9.48
N ALA A 11 14.70 8.00 -8.55
CA ALA A 11 14.93 6.58 -8.29
C ALA A 11 14.66 6.17 -6.82
N THR A 12 14.46 7.14 -5.93
CA THR A 12 14.26 6.92 -4.50
C THR A 12 13.13 7.80 -3.95
N ILE A 13 12.59 7.41 -2.79
CA ILE A 13 11.61 8.27 -2.06
C ILE A 13 12.24 9.61 -1.69
N GLY A 14 13.53 9.63 -1.30
CA GLY A 14 14.24 10.87 -0.98
C GLY A 14 14.29 11.84 -2.16
N GLU A 15 14.59 11.34 -3.36
CA GLU A 15 14.61 12.15 -4.58
C GLU A 15 13.20 12.63 -4.98
N LEU A 16 12.17 11.78 -4.83
CA LEU A 16 10.78 12.19 -5.03
C LEU A 16 10.40 13.34 -4.09
N VAL A 17 10.75 13.22 -2.82
CA VAL A 17 10.49 14.27 -1.82
C VAL A 17 11.25 15.55 -2.14
N ALA A 18 12.52 15.46 -2.50
CA ALA A 18 13.31 16.62 -2.92
C ALA A 18 12.68 17.32 -4.13
N ARG A 19 12.24 16.56 -5.12
CA ARG A 19 11.55 17.09 -6.30
C ARG A 19 10.22 17.78 -5.95
N ALA A 20 9.41 17.15 -5.10
CA ALA A 20 8.14 17.72 -4.65
C ALA A 20 8.32 19.01 -3.82
N ARG A 21 9.41 19.10 -3.03
CA ARG A 21 9.76 20.33 -2.30
C ARG A 21 10.24 21.46 -3.20
N ALA A 22 11.00 21.13 -4.25
CA ALA A 22 11.48 22.13 -5.21
C ALA A 22 10.32 22.73 -6.04
N GLU A 23 9.28 21.94 -6.30
CA GLU A 23 8.13 22.35 -7.12
C GLU A 23 6.80 21.98 -6.44
N PRO A 24 6.40 22.69 -5.37
CA PRO A 24 5.20 22.38 -4.61
C PRO A 24 3.93 22.41 -5.48
N GLY A 25 3.13 21.34 -5.41
CA GLY A 25 1.88 21.21 -6.17
C GLY A 25 2.03 20.98 -7.67
N LYS A 26 3.24 20.75 -8.18
CA LYS A 26 3.48 20.42 -9.60
C LYS A 26 3.39 18.93 -9.90
N LEU A 27 3.67 18.10 -8.92
CA LEU A 27 3.55 16.66 -9.07
C LEU A 27 2.13 16.21 -8.72
N ASN A 28 1.62 15.29 -9.52
CA ASN A 28 0.33 14.65 -9.32
C ASN A 28 0.51 13.17 -8.98
N TYR A 29 -0.32 12.65 -8.09
CA TYR A 29 -0.42 11.20 -7.90
C TYR A 29 -1.82 10.69 -8.21
N ALA A 30 -1.88 9.50 -8.81
CA ALA A 30 -3.14 8.80 -9.03
C ALA A 30 -3.54 7.95 -7.83
N SER A 31 -4.83 7.87 -7.57
CA SER A 31 -5.41 6.87 -6.67
C SER A 31 -6.51 6.08 -7.37
N VAL A 32 -6.92 4.95 -6.77
CA VAL A 32 -8.04 4.14 -7.25
C VAL A 32 -9.41 4.66 -6.81
N GLY A 33 -9.45 5.87 -6.26
CA GLY A 33 -10.65 6.57 -5.80
C GLY A 33 -10.43 7.30 -4.49
N LYS A 34 -11.34 8.20 -4.16
CA LYS A 34 -11.33 8.93 -2.89
C LYS A 34 -11.51 7.97 -1.72
N GLY A 35 -10.79 8.20 -0.61
CA GLY A 35 -10.80 7.35 0.58
C GLY A 35 -10.07 6.01 0.42
N SER A 36 -9.51 5.71 -0.75
CA SER A 36 -8.77 4.46 -0.98
C SER A 36 -7.42 4.46 -0.26
N ILE A 37 -6.89 3.26 0.00
CA ILE A 37 -5.55 3.11 0.58
C ILE A 37 -4.45 3.73 -0.29
N SER A 38 -4.64 3.78 -1.61
CA SER A 38 -3.71 4.45 -2.52
C SER A 38 -3.68 5.95 -2.30
N GLN A 39 -4.82 6.59 -2.00
CA GLN A 39 -4.86 7.98 -1.57
C GLN A 39 -4.24 8.13 -0.19
N LEU A 40 -4.73 7.38 0.81
CA LEU A 40 -4.31 7.51 2.20
C LEU A 40 -2.79 7.31 2.38
N SER A 41 -2.19 6.37 1.64
CA SER A 41 -0.75 6.14 1.68
C SER A 41 0.06 7.34 1.16
N MET A 42 -0.42 8.00 0.11
CA MET A 42 0.25 9.19 -0.44
C MET A 42 0.04 10.41 0.45
N GLU A 43 -1.16 10.58 1.03
CA GLU A 43 -1.41 11.66 2.00
C GLU A 43 -0.58 11.48 3.28
N MET A 44 -0.38 10.24 3.73
CA MET A 44 0.53 9.95 4.83
C MET A 44 1.96 10.35 4.50
N LEU A 45 2.44 10.04 3.28
CA LEU A 45 3.77 10.48 2.83
C LEU A 45 3.85 12.00 2.72
N ASN A 46 2.86 12.66 2.12
CA ASN A 46 2.76 14.12 2.05
C ASN A 46 2.90 14.76 3.43
N ALA A 47 2.13 14.25 4.41
CA ALA A 47 2.14 14.77 5.78
C ALA A 47 3.47 14.53 6.50
N MET A 48 4.04 13.32 6.40
CA MET A 48 5.30 12.97 7.06
C MET A 48 6.51 13.67 6.45
N ALA A 49 6.51 13.86 5.13
CA ALA A 49 7.60 14.51 4.43
C ALA A 49 7.47 16.04 4.34
N GLY A 50 6.32 16.61 4.74
CA GLY A 50 6.04 18.04 4.59
C GLY A 50 6.09 18.49 3.13
N ILE A 51 5.48 17.70 2.22
CA ILE A 51 5.43 17.96 0.78
C ILE A 51 3.97 18.04 0.30
N ARG A 52 3.80 18.47 -0.92
CA ARG A 52 2.52 18.53 -1.60
C ARG A 52 2.62 17.92 -3.00
N VAL A 53 2.15 16.68 -3.11
CA VAL A 53 1.87 15.99 -4.37
C VAL A 53 0.35 15.94 -4.51
N GLU A 54 -0.21 16.48 -5.60
CA GLU A 54 -1.65 16.67 -5.76
C GLU A 54 -2.38 15.36 -6.08
N HIS A 55 -3.55 15.18 -5.50
CA HIS A 55 -4.37 13.98 -5.67
C HIS A 55 -5.26 14.04 -6.92
N ILE A 56 -5.12 13.06 -7.79
CA ILE A 56 -6.01 12.85 -8.95
C ILE A 56 -6.72 11.49 -8.78
N PRO A 57 -8.02 11.48 -8.43
CA PRO A 57 -8.77 10.24 -8.25
C PRO A 57 -9.17 9.62 -9.60
N TYR A 58 -9.05 8.30 -9.72
CA TYR A 58 -9.52 7.50 -10.85
C TYR A 58 -10.48 6.41 -10.37
N ASN A 59 -11.32 5.91 -11.27
CA ASN A 59 -12.28 4.84 -10.97
C ASN A 59 -11.62 3.45 -11.07
N GLY A 60 -10.62 3.20 -10.19
CA GLY A 60 -9.93 1.91 -10.11
C GLY A 60 -8.49 1.91 -10.61
N GLY A 61 -7.83 0.75 -10.49
CA GLY A 61 -6.40 0.62 -10.77
C GLY A 61 -6.02 0.71 -12.25
N ALA A 62 -6.87 0.22 -13.15
CA ALA A 62 -6.55 0.23 -14.57
C ALA A 62 -6.47 1.66 -15.15
N PRO A 63 -7.46 2.56 -14.94
CA PRO A 63 -7.34 3.94 -15.42
C PRO A 63 -6.24 4.73 -14.67
N ALA A 64 -5.99 4.47 -13.37
CA ALA A 64 -4.89 5.10 -12.65
C ALA A 64 -3.52 4.70 -13.24
N MET A 65 -3.36 3.43 -13.61
CA MET A 65 -2.16 2.94 -14.29
C MET A 65 -2.00 3.56 -15.68
N ALA A 66 -3.08 3.63 -16.45
CA ALA A 66 -3.05 4.25 -17.78
C ALA A 66 -2.58 5.72 -17.70
N ALA A 67 -3.07 6.47 -16.72
CA ALA A 67 -2.66 7.85 -16.48
C ALA A 67 -1.17 7.98 -16.11
N LEU A 68 -0.62 7.07 -15.30
CA LEU A 68 0.82 7.02 -15.02
C LEU A 68 1.63 6.77 -16.30
N LEU A 69 1.19 5.80 -17.11
CA LEU A 69 1.89 5.43 -18.34
C LEU A 69 1.81 6.52 -19.42
N ALA A 70 0.71 7.28 -19.47
CA ALA A 70 0.52 8.42 -20.36
C ALA A 70 1.30 9.68 -19.90
N GLY A 71 1.64 9.76 -18.59
CA GLY A 71 2.32 10.93 -18.02
C GLY A 71 1.38 11.99 -17.45
N ASP A 72 0.08 11.72 -17.42
CA ASP A 72 -0.92 12.61 -16.82
C ASP A 72 -0.68 12.77 -15.31
N VAL A 73 -0.15 11.73 -14.68
CA VAL A 73 0.33 11.76 -13.29
C VAL A 73 1.76 11.21 -13.20
N GLN A 74 2.52 11.66 -12.22
CA GLN A 74 3.91 11.28 -12.05
C GLN A 74 4.11 10.17 -11.03
N VAL A 75 3.17 10.00 -10.10
CA VAL A 75 3.26 9.04 -8.98
C VAL A 75 2.01 8.18 -8.92
N LEU A 76 2.18 6.90 -8.54
CA LEU A 76 1.07 5.97 -8.33
C LEU A 76 1.38 5.06 -7.16
N SER A 77 0.43 4.93 -6.23
CA SER A 77 0.43 3.90 -5.20
C SER A 77 -0.57 2.81 -5.57
N LEU A 78 -0.07 1.57 -5.80
CA LEU A 78 -0.92 0.47 -6.25
C LEU A 78 -0.36 -0.89 -5.78
N ASN A 79 -1.18 -1.94 -5.92
CA ASN A 79 -0.80 -3.30 -5.55
C ASN A 79 0.31 -3.87 -6.47
N PRO A 80 1.08 -4.87 -6.00
CA PRO A 80 2.20 -5.46 -6.75
C PRO A 80 1.78 -6.05 -8.10
N THR A 81 0.65 -6.74 -8.17
CA THR A 81 0.21 -7.43 -9.38
C THR A 81 -0.04 -6.50 -10.56
N ALA A 82 -0.44 -5.25 -10.30
CA ALA A 82 -0.63 -4.26 -11.34
C ALA A 82 0.68 -3.52 -11.68
N LEU A 83 1.51 -3.20 -10.69
CA LEU A 83 2.73 -2.40 -10.89
C LEU A 83 3.91 -3.21 -11.43
N LEU A 84 4.18 -4.41 -10.90
CA LEU A 84 5.38 -5.16 -11.24
C LEU A 84 5.53 -5.50 -12.74
N PRO A 85 4.47 -5.84 -13.49
CA PRO A 85 4.58 -6.01 -14.94
C PRO A 85 5.04 -4.75 -15.66
N GLN A 86 4.59 -3.57 -15.22
CA GLN A 86 4.98 -2.29 -15.83
C GLN A 86 6.42 -1.89 -15.45
N VAL A 87 6.85 -2.22 -14.24
CA VAL A 87 8.23 -2.04 -13.79
C VAL A 87 9.18 -2.94 -14.58
N LYS A 88 8.82 -4.23 -14.75
CA LYS A 88 9.60 -5.17 -15.58
C LYS A 88 9.69 -4.73 -17.04
N ALA A 89 8.66 -4.09 -17.57
CA ALA A 89 8.64 -3.53 -18.92
C ALA A 89 9.36 -2.17 -19.04
N GLY A 90 9.94 -1.64 -17.95
CA GLY A 90 10.59 -0.33 -17.92
C GLY A 90 9.65 0.87 -18.06
N LYS A 91 8.32 0.64 -17.99
CA LYS A 91 7.30 1.68 -18.16
C LYS A 91 6.94 2.39 -16.86
N ALA A 92 7.31 1.84 -15.71
CA ALA A 92 7.21 2.45 -14.39
C ALA A 92 8.49 2.15 -13.61
N ARG A 93 8.85 3.02 -12.68
CA ARG A 93 9.97 2.82 -11.76
C ARG A 93 9.44 2.65 -10.34
N LEU A 94 9.78 1.53 -9.72
CA LEU A 94 9.43 1.25 -8.33
C LEU A 94 10.38 2.01 -7.39
N LEU A 95 9.81 2.74 -6.43
CA LEU A 95 10.59 3.51 -5.45
C LEU A 95 10.64 2.83 -4.08
N ALA A 96 9.49 2.36 -3.60
CA ALA A 96 9.40 1.77 -2.27
C ALA A 96 8.18 0.87 -2.09
N GLN A 97 8.27 0.04 -1.05
CA GLN A 97 7.15 -0.69 -0.47
C GLN A 97 6.52 0.14 0.64
N THR A 98 5.18 0.06 0.75
CA THR A 98 4.40 0.81 1.74
C THR A 98 4.16 0.05 3.04
N GLY A 99 4.57 -1.22 3.12
CA GLY A 99 4.47 -2.04 4.34
C GLY A 99 5.52 -1.66 5.39
N ALA A 100 5.30 -2.10 6.63
CA ALA A 100 6.24 -1.89 7.76
C ALA A 100 7.59 -2.60 7.56
N ARG A 101 7.60 -3.68 6.78
CA ARG A 101 8.80 -4.49 6.45
C ARG A 101 8.81 -4.80 4.97
N ARG A 102 10.01 -5.09 4.43
CA ARG A 102 10.13 -5.57 3.05
C ARG A 102 9.42 -6.91 2.89
N SER A 103 8.69 -7.07 1.79
CA SER A 103 8.22 -8.36 1.36
C SER A 103 9.40 -9.27 1.00
N ALA A 104 9.32 -10.55 1.35
CA ALA A 104 10.30 -11.55 0.94
C ALA A 104 10.40 -11.70 -0.59
N HIS A 105 9.36 -11.30 -1.30
CA HIS A 105 9.31 -11.32 -2.77
C HIS A 105 9.96 -10.10 -3.44
N LEU A 106 10.25 -9.04 -2.65
CA LEU A 106 10.86 -7.79 -3.13
C LEU A 106 11.97 -7.34 -2.16
N PRO A 107 12.99 -8.17 -1.87
CA PRO A 107 13.97 -7.91 -0.84
C PRO A 107 14.85 -6.69 -1.14
N ASP A 108 15.03 -6.36 -2.40
CA ASP A 108 15.89 -5.25 -2.84
C ASP A 108 15.17 -3.88 -2.85
N VAL A 109 13.84 -3.87 -2.71
CA VAL A 109 13.07 -2.65 -2.71
C VAL A 109 12.89 -2.17 -1.27
N PRO A 110 13.38 -0.98 -0.91
CA PRO A 110 13.25 -0.48 0.46
C PRO A 110 11.79 -0.17 0.79
N THR A 111 11.46 -0.12 2.08
CA THR A 111 10.19 0.44 2.53
C THR A 111 10.29 1.98 2.60
N VAL A 112 9.13 2.64 2.64
CA VAL A 112 9.08 4.09 2.90
C VAL A 112 9.67 4.41 4.28
N ALA A 113 9.42 3.55 5.27
CA ALA A 113 10.00 3.70 6.61
C ALA A 113 11.54 3.67 6.59
N GLU A 114 12.15 2.73 5.84
CA GLU A 114 13.60 2.65 5.66
C GLU A 114 14.16 3.83 4.84
N SER A 115 13.32 4.48 4.04
CA SER A 115 13.69 5.63 3.22
C SER A 115 13.65 6.98 3.96
N GLY A 116 13.65 6.97 5.30
CA GLY A 116 13.71 8.16 6.13
C GLY A 116 12.40 8.59 6.78
N TYR A 117 11.36 7.75 6.71
CA TYR A 117 10.05 8.03 7.31
C TYR A 117 9.64 6.95 8.32
N PRO A 118 10.34 6.84 9.46
CA PRO A 118 10.09 5.80 10.46
C PRO A 118 8.64 5.86 10.95
N GLY A 119 8.00 4.70 11.07
CA GLY A 119 6.58 4.60 11.42
C GLY A 119 5.63 4.69 10.23
N PHE A 120 6.12 4.94 9.02
CA PHE A 120 5.29 4.81 7.83
C PHE A 120 4.90 3.35 7.62
N GLU A 121 3.60 3.12 7.59
CA GLU A 121 3.03 1.83 7.23
C GLU A 121 1.65 2.04 6.61
N ALA A 122 1.48 1.67 5.35
CA ALA A 122 0.22 1.72 4.62
C ALA A 122 0.08 0.47 3.78
N GLY A 123 -0.92 -0.33 4.08
CA GLY A 123 -1.18 -1.58 3.38
C GLY A 123 -2.64 -1.97 3.43
N VAL A 124 -3.05 -2.83 2.52
CA VAL A 124 -4.32 -3.55 2.60
C VAL A 124 -4.04 -4.87 3.29
N TRP A 125 -4.83 -5.19 4.29
CA TRP A 125 -4.82 -6.49 4.93
C TRP A 125 -6.18 -7.16 4.74
N MET A 126 -6.19 -8.47 4.76
CA MET A 126 -7.40 -9.29 4.66
C MET A 126 -7.49 -10.20 5.86
N ALA A 127 -8.69 -10.41 6.35
CA ALA A 127 -8.96 -11.33 7.44
C ALA A 127 -10.18 -12.20 7.13
N VAL A 128 -10.15 -13.43 7.63
CA VAL A 128 -11.33 -14.29 7.70
C VAL A 128 -12.02 -14.01 9.03
N VAL A 129 -13.30 -13.70 8.99
CA VAL A 129 -14.11 -13.41 10.18
C VAL A 129 -15.25 -14.41 10.32
N ALA A 130 -15.73 -14.60 11.53
CA ALA A 130 -16.86 -15.45 11.85
C ALA A 130 -17.92 -14.64 12.63
N PRO A 131 -19.19 -15.08 12.65
CA PRO A 131 -20.23 -14.47 13.47
C PRO A 131 -19.84 -14.38 14.95
N ALA A 132 -20.24 -13.30 15.63
CA ALA A 132 -19.81 -13.02 17.00
C ALA A 132 -20.17 -14.11 18.03
N LYS A 133 -21.18 -14.94 17.74
CA LYS A 133 -21.65 -16.04 18.61
C LYS A 133 -21.07 -17.40 18.23
N THR A 134 -20.07 -17.46 17.36
CA THR A 134 -19.42 -18.73 17.02
C THR A 134 -18.71 -19.30 18.24
N PRO A 135 -18.93 -20.61 18.57
CA PRO A 135 -18.30 -21.24 19.73
C PRO A 135 -16.75 -21.13 19.68
N PRO A 136 -16.09 -20.87 20.83
CA PRO A 136 -14.64 -20.72 20.87
C PRO A 136 -13.86 -21.92 20.30
N GLU A 137 -14.35 -23.14 20.53
CA GLU A 137 -13.74 -24.37 20.00
C GLU A 137 -13.76 -24.40 18.46
N ALA A 138 -14.89 -23.99 17.86
CA ALA A 138 -15.01 -23.90 16.41
C ALA A 138 -14.06 -22.84 15.83
N LEU A 139 -13.94 -21.66 16.48
CA LEU A 139 -12.97 -20.63 16.09
C LEU A 139 -11.53 -21.13 16.19
N ALA A 140 -11.18 -21.80 17.28
CA ALA A 140 -9.84 -22.35 17.47
C ALA A 140 -9.49 -23.36 16.37
N ARG A 141 -10.42 -24.27 16.05
CA ARG A 141 -10.24 -25.28 14.99
C ARG A 141 -10.12 -24.63 13.60
N LEU A 142 -11.00 -23.69 13.28
CA LEU A 142 -10.94 -22.94 12.01
C LEU A 142 -9.61 -22.20 11.87
N ASN A 143 -9.17 -21.49 12.89
CA ASN A 143 -7.90 -20.78 12.87
C ASN A 143 -6.71 -21.72 12.67
N ALA A 144 -6.68 -22.85 13.41
CA ALA A 144 -5.61 -23.84 13.27
C ALA A 144 -5.51 -24.39 11.83
N GLU A 145 -6.64 -24.75 11.21
CA GLU A 145 -6.67 -25.27 9.84
C GLU A 145 -6.33 -24.17 8.81
N LEU A 146 -6.85 -22.97 8.96
CA LEU A 146 -6.51 -21.84 8.06
C LEU A 146 -5.03 -21.49 8.13
N VAL A 147 -4.45 -21.46 9.33
CA VAL A 147 -3.01 -21.21 9.50
C VAL A 147 -2.17 -22.32 8.88
N ARG A 148 -2.58 -23.59 9.03
CA ARG A 148 -1.92 -24.74 8.39
C ARG A 148 -1.93 -24.60 6.87
N ILE A 149 -3.08 -24.27 6.29
CA ILE A 149 -3.25 -24.07 4.84
C ILE A 149 -2.40 -22.88 4.34
N ILE A 150 -2.47 -21.74 5.02
CA ILE A 150 -1.76 -20.51 4.65
C ILE A 150 -0.22 -20.70 4.73
N ARG A 151 0.26 -21.61 5.57
CA ARG A 151 1.70 -21.93 5.67
C ARG A 151 2.23 -22.80 4.52
N ASP A 152 1.35 -23.38 3.73
CA ASP A 152 1.76 -24.15 2.55
C ASP A 152 2.52 -23.26 1.55
N PRO A 153 3.76 -23.63 1.16
CA PRO A 153 4.58 -22.82 0.26
C PRO A 153 3.96 -22.58 -1.11
N ALA A 154 3.25 -23.59 -1.66
CA ALA A 154 2.64 -23.48 -2.98
C ALA A 154 1.45 -22.51 -2.96
N LEU A 155 0.66 -22.53 -1.86
CA LEU A 155 -0.40 -21.56 -1.67
C LEU A 155 0.15 -20.14 -1.48
N LYS A 156 1.21 -19.96 -0.69
CA LYS A 156 1.88 -18.65 -0.51
C LYS A 156 2.35 -18.08 -1.85
N ALA A 157 3.02 -18.89 -2.66
CA ALA A 157 3.45 -18.48 -4.00
C ALA A 157 2.25 -18.08 -4.88
N THR A 158 1.18 -18.87 -4.87
CA THR A 158 -0.03 -18.59 -5.64
C THR A 158 -0.70 -17.28 -5.20
N LEU A 159 -0.79 -17.01 -3.88
CA LEU A 159 -1.37 -15.80 -3.35
C LEU A 159 -0.54 -14.55 -3.73
N TRP A 160 0.78 -14.67 -3.69
CA TRP A 160 1.64 -13.61 -4.15
C TRP A 160 1.53 -13.38 -5.66
N ASP A 161 1.70 -14.42 -6.47
CA ASP A 161 1.73 -14.31 -7.93
C ASP A 161 0.41 -13.80 -8.52
N ARG A 162 -0.72 -14.21 -7.95
CA ARG A 162 -2.04 -13.84 -8.45
C ARG A 162 -2.60 -12.57 -7.85
N GLN A 163 -2.24 -12.27 -6.58
CA GLN A 163 -2.91 -11.19 -5.83
C GLN A 163 -1.95 -10.23 -5.12
N GLY A 164 -0.66 -10.53 -5.08
CA GLY A 164 0.33 -9.72 -4.37
C GLY A 164 0.15 -9.76 -2.85
N ILE A 165 -0.38 -10.87 -2.32
CA ILE A 165 -0.67 -11.05 -0.90
C ILE A 165 0.44 -11.83 -0.22
N ASP A 166 1.05 -11.22 0.82
CA ASP A 166 1.91 -11.92 1.77
C ASP A 166 1.03 -12.62 2.83
N ALA A 167 0.99 -13.95 2.79
CA ALA A 167 0.16 -14.73 3.69
C ALA A 167 0.81 -14.88 5.07
N VAL A 168 0.20 -14.30 6.10
CA VAL A 168 0.76 -14.21 7.47
C VAL A 168 0.28 -15.34 8.36
N GLY A 169 -1.03 -15.62 8.43
CA GLY A 169 -1.63 -16.64 9.30
C GLY A 169 -1.57 -16.24 10.79
N SER A 170 -2.10 -15.08 11.13
CA SER A 170 -2.09 -14.53 12.49
C SER A 170 -3.14 -15.18 13.41
N PRO A 171 -2.92 -15.15 14.75
CA PRO A 171 -3.92 -15.60 15.73
C PRO A 171 -5.12 -14.63 15.80
N PRO A 172 -6.32 -15.11 16.22
CA PRO A 172 -7.55 -14.31 16.19
C PRO A 172 -7.49 -12.98 16.94
N GLY A 173 -6.82 -12.92 18.09
CA GLY A 173 -6.68 -11.68 18.85
C GLY A 173 -5.85 -10.60 18.18
N GLU A 174 -5.00 -10.95 17.24
CA GLU A 174 -4.19 -10.02 16.46
C GLU A 174 -5.06 -9.22 15.48
N VAL A 175 -6.01 -9.87 14.80
CA VAL A 175 -6.93 -9.20 13.89
C VAL A 175 -7.67 -8.06 14.59
N THR A 176 -8.19 -8.29 15.81
CA THR A 176 -8.88 -7.25 16.57
C THR A 176 -7.96 -6.08 16.95
N ARG A 177 -6.71 -6.37 17.33
CA ARG A 177 -5.73 -5.31 17.63
C ARG A 177 -5.39 -4.49 16.39
N THR A 178 -5.14 -5.17 15.26
CA THR A 178 -4.87 -4.53 13.97
C THR A 178 -6.02 -3.63 13.56
N MET A 179 -7.27 -4.10 13.60
CA MET A 179 -8.44 -3.29 13.26
C MET A 179 -8.50 -2.00 14.07
N ARG A 180 -8.30 -2.05 15.37
CA ARG A 180 -8.34 -0.87 16.23
C ARG A 180 -7.21 0.11 15.89
N ALA A 181 -5.99 -0.39 15.76
CA ALA A 181 -4.83 0.42 15.42
C ALA A 181 -4.99 1.09 14.05
N GLU A 182 -5.53 0.36 13.06
CA GLU A 182 -5.78 0.90 11.72
C GLU A 182 -6.85 2.01 11.74
N ILE A 183 -7.95 1.83 12.48
CA ILE A 183 -8.97 2.87 12.63
C ILE A 183 -8.38 4.15 13.19
N ASP A 184 -7.58 4.06 14.25
CA ASP A 184 -6.97 5.24 14.89
C ASP A 184 -5.93 5.90 13.96
N LYS A 185 -5.10 5.10 13.30
CA LYS A 185 -4.10 5.58 12.33
C LYS A 185 -4.76 6.35 11.19
N TRP A 186 -5.74 5.73 10.52
CA TRP A 186 -6.35 6.34 9.33
C TRP A 186 -7.25 7.51 9.66
N ARG A 187 -7.89 7.53 10.82
CA ARG A 187 -8.57 8.72 11.32
C ARG A 187 -7.60 9.89 11.49
N GLY A 188 -6.41 9.64 12.04
CA GLY A 188 -5.36 10.65 12.18
C GLY A 188 -4.83 11.17 10.84
N VAL A 189 -4.64 10.30 9.85
CA VAL A 189 -4.20 10.69 8.49
C VAL A 189 -5.29 11.50 7.79
N ALA A 190 -6.53 11.03 7.80
CA ALA A 190 -7.66 11.71 7.17
C ALA A 190 -7.88 13.12 7.73
N SER A 191 -7.80 13.26 9.06
CA SER A 191 -7.92 14.57 9.73
C SER A 191 -6.83 15.55 9.30
N LYS A 192 -5.56 15.10 9.23
CA LYS A 192 -4.44 15.95 8.80
C LYS A 192 -4.51 16.33 7.32
N ALA A 193 -5.06 15.45 6.50
CA ALA A 193 -5.23 15.68 5.06
C ALA A 193 -6.55 16.39 4.71
N ASN A 194 -7.36 16.80 5.70
CA ASN A 194 -8.70 17.38 5.52
C ASN A 194 -9.61 16.53 4.61
N LEU A 195 -9.48 15.20 4.70
CA LEU A 195 -10.34 14.28 3.98
C LEU A 195 -11.67 14.14 4.74
N ALA A 196 -12.79 14.31 4.03
CA ALA A 196 -14.10 14.00 4.61
C ALA A 196 -14.14 12.49 4.92
N VAL A 197 -14.43 12.16 6.18
CA VAL A 197 -14.71 10.79 6.64
C VAL A 197 -16.20 10.77 6.89
N ASP A 198 -16.98 10.39 5.88
CA ASP A 198 -18.42 10.17 6.01
C ASP A 198 -18.68 8.84 6.73
#